data_7c218055125363168b395abf840572dd
#
_entry.id   7c218055125363168b395abf840572dd
#
_cell.length_a   1.000
_cell.length_b   1.000
_cell.length_c   1.000
_cell.angle_alpha   90.00
_cell.angle_beta   90.00
_cell.angle_gamma   90.00
#
_symmetry.space_group_name_H-M   'P 1'
#
loop_
_entity.id
_entity.type
_entity.pdbx_description
1 polymer ?
#
loop_
_entity_poly.entity_id
_entity_poly.type
_entity_poly.pdbx_seq_one_letter_code
_entity_poly.pdbx_strand_id
1 'polypeptide(L)'
;MAATILIVDDDAVQRRLVENMVQKSGYEAVVVDSGDAAIALLTAPDAAAIDAVVLDLVMPGLDGMGVLAKIRDAGLNVPVIVQAAHGGIDNAVSAMRAGSQDFVVKPVGIERLQVSLRNALNASALKGELQRLRHSREGRLTFADIVTRSEAMAGVLRTAQKAAGSTIPVLVEGESGVGKELFARAIHGSGERKSKPFV
;
A
#
# COMPACT_ATOMS: atom_id res chain seq x y z
N MET A 1 6.79 2.10 14.65
CA MET A 1 6.95 3.28 13.80
C MET A 1 5.59 3.91 13.65
N ALA A 2 5.50 5.26 13.60
CA ALA A 2 4.24 5.93 13.29
C ALA A 2 3.87 5.62 11.81
N ALA A 3 2.56 5.53 11.53
CA ALA A 3 2.11 5.34 10.16
C ALA A 3 2.32 6.63 9.36
N THR A 4 2.69 6.51 8.09
CA THR A 4 2.95 7.63 7.18
C THR A 4 1.75 7.87 6.28
N ILE A 5 1.19 9.07 6.33
CA ILE A 5 0.00 9.47 5.59
C ILE A 5 0.39 10.44 4.47
N LEU A 6 0.08 10.09 3.24
CA LEU A 6 0.22 11.00 2.10
C LEU A 6 -1.01 11.90 2.00
N ILE A 7 -0.78 13.20 1.95
CA ILE A 7 -1.82 14.23 1.79
C ILE A 7 -1.68 14.84 0.41
N VAL A 8 -2.75 14.80 -0.37
CA VAL A 8 -2.82 15.28 -1.75
C VAL A 8 -3.93 16.32 -1.85
N ASP A 9 -3.58 17.58 -2.01
CA ASP A 9 -4.51 18.71 -2.11
C ASP A 9 -3.78 19.88 -2.77
N ASP A 10 -4.35 20.53 -3.77
CA ASP A 10 -3.72 21.65 -4.49
C ASP A 10 -3.77 22.97 -3.69
N ASP A 11 -4.75 23.11 -2.79
CA ASP A 11 -4.85 24.26 -1.90
C ASP A 11 -3.83 24.17 -0.76
N ALA A 12 -2.87 25.07 -0.73
CA ALA A 12 -1.80 25.11 0.28
C ALA A 12 -2.33 25.30 1.71
N VAL A 13 -3.45 26.00 1.89
CA VAL A 13 -4.05 26.25 3.20
C VAL A 13 -4.73 24.99 3.71
N GLN A 14 -5.51 24.34 2.87
CA GLN A 14 -6.18 23.06 3.18
C GLN A 14 -5.14 21.97 3.45
N ARG A 15 -4.13 21.86 2.60
CA ARG A 15 -3.04 20.91 2.75
C ARG A 15 -2.34 21.04 4.10
N ARG A 16 -2.00 22.28 4.52
CA ARG A 16 -1.37 22.54 5.82
C ARG A 16 -2.29 22.28 7.00
N LEU A 17 -3.59 22.54 6.85
CA LEU A 17 -4.59 22.22 7.88
C LEU A 17 -4.66 20.72 8.12
N VAL A 18 -4.78 19.93 7.05
CA VAL A 18 -4.84 18.46 7.12
C VAL A 18 -3.52 17.87 7.63
N GLU A 19 -2.37 18.41 7.21
CA GLU A 19 -1.05 18.02 7.73
C GLU A 19 -0.99 18.15 9.25
N ASN A 20 -1.38 19.31 9.79
CA ASN A 20 -1.43 19.53 11.23
C ASN A 20 -2.37 18.57 11.95
N MET A 21 -3.51 18.22 11.35
CA MET A 21 -4.45 17.25 11.92
C MET A 21 -3.87 15.84 11.97
N VAL A 22 -3.19 15.42 10.91
CA VAL A 22 -2.51 14.12 10.81
C VAL A 22 -1.42 14.01 11.85
N GLN A 23 -0.55 15.03 11.96
CA GLN A 23 0.53 15.07 12.95
C GLN A 23 0.01 15.09 14.40
N LYS A 24 -1.03 15.87 14.70
CA LYS A 24 -1.68 15.86 16.02
C LYS A 24 -2.34 14.51 16.36
N SER A 25 -2.66 13.72 15.35
CA SER A 25 -3.20 12.37 15.50
C SER A 25 -2.12 11.31 15.74
N GLY A 26 -0.83 11.70 15.78
CA GLY A 26 0.30 10.83 16.03
C GLY A 26 0.84 10.10 14.79
N TYR A 27 0.50 10.56 13.59
CA TYR A 27 0.98 10.03 12.32
C TYR A 27 2.05 10.93 11.69
N GLU A 28 2.90 10.36 10.84
CA GLU A 28 3.79 11.12 9.98
C GLU A 28 3.03 11.60 8.74
N ALA A 29 3.35 12.80 8.24
CA ALA A 29 2.69 13.38 7.09
C ALA A 29 3.70 13.64 5.97
N VAL A 30 3.34 13.19 4.76
CA VAL A 30 4.00 13.55 3.50
C VAL A 30 2.98 14.33 2.68
N VAL A 31 3.35 15.47 2.12
CA VAL A 31 2.43 16.35 1.41
C VAL A 31 2.84 16.54 -0.04
N VAL A 32 1.87 16.51 -0.94
CA VAL A 32 2.04 16.83 -2.35
C VAL A 32 0.88 17.71 -2.81
N ASP A 33 1.09 18.48 -3.87
CA ASP A 33 0.16 19.50 -4.37
C ASP A 33 -0.60 19.09 -5.65
N SER A 34 -0.39 17.88 -6.11
CA SER A 34 -1.00 17.42 -7.37
C SER A 34 -1.14 15.91 -7.43
N GLY A 35 -2.10 15.44 -8.24
CA GLY A 35 -2.32 14.02 -8.47
C GLY A 35 -1.14 13.34 -9.15
N ASP A 36 -0.45 14.03 -10.06
CA ASP A 36 0.72 13.46 -10.73
C ASP A 36 1.89 13.26 -9.77
N ALA A 37 2.13 14.21 -8.86
CA ALA A 37 3.14 14.09 -7.80
C ALA A 37 2.81 12.93 -6.85
N ALA A 38 1.52 12.74 -6.51
CA ALA A 38 1.07 11.63 -5.68
C ALA A 38 1.36 10.27 -6.34
N ILE A 39 1.04 10.12 -7.62
CA ILE A 39 1.31 8.87 -8.35
C ILE A 39 2.80 8.62 -8.49
N ALA A 40 3.60 9.65 -8.84
CA ALA A 40 5.04 9.53 -8.94
C ALA A 40 5.66 9.03 -7.61
N LEU A 41 5.20 9.58 -6.47
CA LEU A 41 5.66 9.17 -5.15
C LEU A 41 5.22 7.74 -4.81
N LEU A 42 3.96 7.38 -5.06
CA LEU A 42 3.42 6.05 -4.74
C LEU A 42 4.02 4.92 -5.60
N THR A 43 4.52 5.23 -6.79
CA THR A 43 5.11 4.25 -7.72
C THR A 43 6.64 4.25 -7.74
N ALA A 44 7.29 5.15 -7.00
CA ALA A 44 8.74 5.21 -6.93
C ALA A 44 9.33 3.92 -6.31
N PRO A 45 10.44 3.39 -6.86
CA PRO A 45 11.07 2.17 -6.34
C PRO A 45 11.55 2.27 -4.89
N ASP A 46 11.94 3.49 -4.49
CA ASP A 46 12.42 3.82 -3.14
C ASP A 46 11.39 4.62 -2.33
N ALA A 47 10.10 4.51 -2.70
CA ALA A 47 9.04 5.21 -1.99
C ALA A 47 9.06 4.85 -0.50
N ALA A 48 9.05 5.85 0.35
CA ALA A 48 8.72 5.66 1.75
C ALA A 48 7.38 4.90 1.84
N ALA A 49 7.30 3.93 2.74
CA ALA A 49 6.06 3.16 2.90
C ALA A 49 4.92 4.12 3.28
N ILE A 50 4.03 4.38 2.35
CA ILE A 50 2.80 5.15 2.59
C ILE A 50 1.72 4.18 3.07
N ASP A 51 1.22 4.42 4.29
CA ASP A 51 0.24 3.56 4.94
C ASP A 51 -1.21 3.95 4.61
N ALA A 52 -1.47 5.24 4.30
CA ALA A 52 -2.77 5.70 3.81
C ALA A 52 -2.62 7.01 3.01
N VAL A 53 -3.62 7.32 2.21
CA VAL A 53 -3.71 8.55 1.41
C VAL A 53 -4.95 9.34 1.80
N VAL A 54 -4.79 10.66 2.04
CA VAL A 54 -5.88 11.63 2.12
C VAL A 54 -5.85 12.45 0.84
N LEU A 55 -6.90 12.36 0.03
CA LEU A 55 -6.92 12.80 -1.35
C LEU A 55 -8.06 13.78 -1.60
N ASP A 56 -7.75 14.98 -2.05
CA ASP A 56 -8.79 15.87 -2.60
C ASP A 56 -9.33 15.33 -3.93
N LEU A 57 -10.63 15.43 -4.12
CA LEU A 57 -11.28 15.03 -5.37
C LEU A 57 -11.14 16.08 -6.46
N VAL A 58 -11.10 17.35 -6.09
CA VAL A 58 -11.11 18.47 -7.04
C VAL A 58 -9.76 19.14 -7.09
N MET A 59 -8.97 18.76 -8.07
CA MET A 59 -7.63 19.31 -8.30
C MET A 59 -7.42 19.58 -9.80
N PRO A 60 -6.61 20.57 -10.18
CA PRO A 60 -6.23 20.80 -11.58
C PRO A 60 -5.34 19.65 -12.11
N GLY A 61 -5.41 19.41 -13.42
CA GLY A 61 -4.65 18.33 -14.06
C GLY A 61 -5.22 16.95 -13.75
N LEU A 62 -4.46 16.09 -13.08
CA LEU A 62 -4.93 14.78 -12.63
C LEU A 62 -5.78 14.97 -11.36
N ASP A 63 -7.08 14.86 -11.50
CA ASP A 63 -8.04 14.97 -10.40
C ASP A 63 -8.02 13.74 -9.47
N GLY A 64 -8.71 13.81 -8.33
CA GLY A 64 -8.73 12.73 -7.35
C GLY A 64 -9.33 11.43 -7.90
N MET A 65 -10.29 11.49 -8.82
CA MET A 65 -10.84 10.28 -9.45
C MET A 65 -9.82 9.61 -10.35
N GLY A 66 -9.06 10.40 -11.10
CA GLY A 66 -7.94 9.92 -11.92
C GLY A 66 -6.81 9.30 -11.09
N VAL A 67 -6.50 9.89 -9.93
CA VAL A 67 -5.53 9.31 -8.96
C VAL A 67 -6.02 7.95 -8.46
N LEU A 68 -7.29 7.84 -8.03
CA LEU A 68 -7.90 6.56 -7.60
C LEU A 68 -7.80 5.48 -8.68
N ALA A 69 -8.11 5.84 -9.93
CA ALA A 69 -8.01 4.91 -11.06
C ALA A 69 -6.57 4.42 -11.26
N LYS A 70 -5.58 5.33 -11.26
CA LYS A 70 -4.17 4.97 -11.41
C LYS A 70 -3.63 4.11 -10.25
N ILE A 71 -4.03 4.39 -9.00
CA ILE A 71 -3.69 3.56 -7.83
C ILE A 71 -4.21 2.13 -8.04
N ARG A 72 -5.45 1.98 -8.49
CA ARG A 72 -6.05 0.66 -8.76
C ARG A 72 -5.37 -0.06 -9.91
N ASP A 73 -5.10 0.63 -11.02
CA ASP A 73 -4.48 0.06 -12.22
C ASP A 73 -3.03 -0.40 -11.94
N ALA A 74 -2.34 0.32 -11.06
CA ALA A 74 -1.01 -0.07 -10.56
C ALA A 74 -1.04 -1.21 -9.52
N GLY A 75 -2.21 -1.67 -9.11
CA GLY A 75 -2.35 -2.73 -8.11
C GLY A 75 -1.91 -2.33 -6.69
N LEU A 76 -1.83 -1.03 -6.41
CA LEU A 76 -1.42 -0.53 -5.11
C LEU A 76 -2.53 -0.75 -4.06
N ASN A 77 -2.19 -1.39 -2.95
CA ASN A 77 -3.12 -1.71 -1.87
C ASN A 77 -3.12 -0.67 -0.74
N VAL A 78 -2.88 0.60 -1.05
CA VAL A 78 -2.92 1.67 -0.09
C VAL A 78 -4.35 2.15 0.12
N PRO A 79 -4.87 2.27 1.37
CA PRO A 79 -6.20 2.80 1.62
C PRO A 79 -6.25 4.30 1.32
N VAL A 80 -7.30 4.73 0.61
CA VAL A 80 -7.50 6.13 0.23
C VAL A 80 -8.76 6.66 0.91
N ILE A 81 -8.62 7.79 1.61
CA ILE A 81 -9.71 8.59 2.17
C ILE A 81 -9.86 9.83 1.30
N VAL A 82 -11.01 10.02 0.70
CA VAL A 82 -11.23 11.17 -0.18
C VAL A 82 -11.82 12.35 0.58
N GLN A 83 -11.45 13.56 0.19
CA GLN A 83 -12.05 14.80 0.66
C GLN A 83 -13.01 15.32 -0.40
N ALA A 84 -14.25 15.55 -0.01
CA ALA A 84 -15.29 16.10 -0.88
C ALA A 84 -15.73 17.49 -0.40
N ALA A 85 -16.00 18.40 -1.33
CA ALA A 85 -16.61 19.68 -1.00
C ALA A 85 -18.01 19.50 -0.44
N HIS A 86 -18.48 20.49 0.33
CA HIS A 86 -19.87 20.50 0.83
C HIS A 86 -20.86 20.48 -0.36
N GLY A 87 -21.78 19.51 -0.37
CA GLY A 87 -22.67 19.26 -1.51
C GLY A 87 -22.16 18.24 -2.54
N GLY A 88 -20.90 17.79 -2.44
CA GLY A 88 -20.29 16.80 -3.35
C GLY A 88 -20.55 15.33 -2.98
N ILE A 89 -21.70 15.00 -2.40
CA ILE A 89 -22.04 13.64 -1.94
C ILE A 89 -22.00 12.64 -3.10
N ASP A 90 -22.48 13.02 -4.29
CA ASP A 90 -22.46 12.15 -5.47
C ASP A 90 -21.02 11.81 -5.92
N ASN A 91 -20.11 12.78 -5.81
CA ASN A 91 -18.70 12.57 -6.09
C ASN A 91 -18.06 11.65 -5.03
N ALA A 92 -18.43 11.81 -3.76
CA ALA A 92 -17.98 10.93 -2.69
C ALA A 92 -18.47 9.48 -2.90
N VAL A 93 -19.74 9.29 -3.27
CA VAL A 93 -20.30 7.97 -3.61
C VAL A 93 -19.58 7.36 -4.82
N SER A 94 -19.31 8.18 -5.84
CA SER A 94 -18.53 7.73 -7.01
C SER A 94 -17.12 7.31 -6.64
N ALA A 95 -16.44 8.05 -5.76
CA ALA A 95 -15.12 7.71 -5.26
C ALA A 95 -15.13 6.40 -4.43
N MET A 96 -16.16 6.18 -3.61
CA MET A 96 -16.33 4.91 -2.89
C MET A 96 -16.50 3.73 -3.85
N ARG A 97 -17.27 3.89 -4.92
CA ARG A 97 -17.40 2.87 -5.97
C ARG A 97 -16.10 2.65 -6.74
N ALA A 98 -15.28 3.69 -6.88
CA ALA A 98 -13.97 3.63 -7.51
C ALA A 98 -12.89 3.01 -6.61
N GLY A 99 -13.21 2.69 -5.34
CA GLY A 99 -12.33 1.95 -4.42
C GLY A 99 -11.70 2.80 -3.32
N SER A 100 -12.19 4.03 -3.06
CA SER A 100 -11.80 4.73 -1.83
C SER A 100 -12.32 3.98 -0.60
N GLN A 101 -11.56 4.04 0.50
CA GLN A 101 -11.89 3.35 1.76
C GLN A 101 -12.94 4.10 2.58
N ASP A 102 -12.90 5.43 2.54
CA ASP A 102 -13.83 6.32 3.26
C ASP A 102 -13.83 7.70 2.58
N PHE A 103 -14.73 8.58 3.02
CA PHE A 103 -14.72 9.97 2.62
C PHE A 103 -14.95 10.91 3.80
N VAL A 104 -14.43 12.13 3.69
CA VAL A 104 -14.67 13.23 4.64
C VAL A 104 -15.10 14.47 3.88
N VAL A 105 -16.01 15.25 4.49
CA VAL A 105 -16.55 16.47 3.88
C VAL A 105 -15.78 17.69 4.39
N LYS A 106 -15.38 18.58 3.48
CA LYS A 106 -14.75 19.86 3.81
C LYS A 106 -15.80 20.86 4.36
N PRO A 107 -15.51 21.63 5.43
CA PRO A 107 -14.25 21.65 6.19
C PRO A 107 -14.09 20.39 7.04
N VAL A 108 -12.90 19.80 6.98
CA VAL A 108 -12.60 18.53 7.66
C VAL A 108 -12.43 18.77 9.15
N GLY A 109 -13.21 18.06 9.96
CA GLY A 109 -13.03 18.02 11.42
C GLY A 109 -11.96 17.02 11.83
N ILE A 110 -11.09 17.39 12.80
CA ILE A 110 -9.99 16.53 13.26
C ILE A 110 -10.46 15.17 13.73
N GLU A 111 -11.54 15.12 14.51
CA GLU A 111 -12.10 13.88 15.05
C GLU A 111 -12.59 12.94 13.94
N ARG A 112 -13.27 13.48 12.92
CA ARG A 112 -13.74 12.71 11.77
C ARG A 112 -12.56 12.13 10.98
N LEU A 113 -11.53 12.94 10.74
CA LEU A 113 -10.32 12.49 10.03
C LEU A 113 -9.60 11.39 10.81
N GLN A 114 -9.43 11.55 12.13
CA GLN A 114 -8.82 10.54 12.99
C GLN A 114 -9.56 9.20 12.93
N VAL A 115 -10.89 9.23 13.00
CA VAL A 115 -11.71 8.00 12.93
C VAL A 115 -11.52 7.32 11.57
N SER A 116 -11.57 8.09 10.47
CA SER A 116 -11.38 7.56 9.12
C SER A 116 -10.00 6.94 8.93
N LEU A 117 -8.92 7.64 9.35
CA LEU A 117 -7.54 7.14 9.26
C LEU A 117 -7.36 5.86 10.07
N ARG A 118 -7.81 5.84 11.33
CA ARG A 118 -7.71 4.66 12.18
C ARG A 118 -8.44 3.46 11.58
N ASN A 119 -9.64 3.65 11.08
CA ASN A 119 -10.42 2.59 10.45
C ASN A 119 -9.75 2.08 9.16
N ALA A 120 -9.24 2.97 8.34
CA ALA A 120 -8.54 2.62 7.10
C ALA A 120 -7.25 1.83 7.37
N LEU A 121 -6.44 2.27 8.32
CA LEU A 121 -5.20 1.59 8.72
C LEU A 121 -5.48 0.21 9.33
N ASN A 122 -6.48 0.11 10.22
CA ASN A 122 -6.86 -1.18 10.82
C ASN A 122 -7.40 -2.16 9.78
N ALA A 123 -8.23 -1.71 8.85
CA ALA A 123 -8.76 -2.56 7.78
C ALA A 123 -7.65 -3.05 6.86
N SER A 124 -6.67 -2.19 6.53
CA SER A 124 -5.51 -2.55 5.73
C SER A 124 -4.62 -3.59 6.43
N ALA A 125 -4.32 -3.38 7.73
CA ALA A 125 -3.54 -4.31 8.54
C ALA A 125 -4.22 -5.69 8.62
N LEU A 126 -5.52 -5.73 8.90
CA LEU A 126 -6.30 -6.97 8.98
C LEU A 126 -6.35 -7.70 7.64
N LYS A 127 -6.51 -6.97 6.52
CA LYS A 127 -6.49 -7.54 5.18
C LYS A 127 -5.13 -8.16 4.85
N GLY A 128 -4.04 -7.50 5.23
CA GLY A 128 -2.68 -8.03 5.08
C GLY A 128 -2.45 -9.29 5.90
N GLU A 129 -2.94 -9.33 7.15
CA GLU A 129 -2.84 -10.51 8.01
C GLU A 129 -3.67 -11.70 7.50
N LEU A 130 -4.89 -11.44 7.03
CA LEU A 130 -5.72 -12.46 6.38
C LEU A 130 -5.06 -13.02 5.11
N GLN A 131 -4.42 -12.20 4.31
CA GLN A 131 -3.68 -12.66 3.14
C GLN A 131 -2.50 -13.54 3.55
N ARG A 132 -1.72 -13.15 4.56
CA ARG A 132 -0.62 -13.97 5.10
C ARG A 132 -1.11 -15.32 5.63
N LEU A 133 -2.21 -15.33 6.38
CA LEU A 133 -2.81 -16.55 6.92
C LEU A 133 -3.36 -17.47 5.82
N ARG A 134 -3.96 -16.91 4.76
CA ARG A 134 -4.41 -17.69 3.59
C ARG A 134 -3.24 -18.29 2.85
N HIS A 135 -2.19 -17.52 2.55
CA HIS A 135 -0.97 -18.02 1.91
C HIS A 135 -0.29 -19.10 2.75
N SER A 136 -0.25 -18.93 4.09
CA SER A 136 0.29 -19.93 5.01
C SER A 136 -0.54 -21.23 5.02
N ARG A 137 -1.88 -21.12 5.00
CA ARG A 137 -2.79 -22.30 4.95
C ARG A 137 -2.77 -23.03 3.62
N GLU A 138 -2.62 -22.32 2.52
CA GLU A 138 -2.54 -22.91 1.17
C GLU A 138 -1.14 -23.43 0.84
N GLY A 139 -0.17 -23.34 1.78
CA GLY A 139 1.22 -23.72 1.55
C GLY A 139 1.92 -22.90 0.45
N ARG A 140 1.31 -21.80 0.03
CA ARG A 140 1.80 -20.91 -1.04
C ARG A 140 2.54 -19.73 -0.46
N LEU A 141 3.72 -19.97 0.07
CA LEU A 141 4.65 -18.87 0.40
C LEU A 141 5.17 -18.27 -0.90
N THR A 142 5.18 -16.93 -0.95
CA THR A 142 5.76 -16.16 -2.06
C THR A 142 6.90 -15.28 -1.55
N PHE A 143 7.66 -14.66 -2.42
CA PHE A 143 8.72 -13.72 -1.99
C PHE A 143 8.19 -12.51 -1.23
N ALA A 144 6.93 -12.11 -1.44
CA ALA A 144 6.29 -11.03 -0.70
C ALA A 144 6.08 -11.35 0.79
N ASP A 145 6.10 -12.64 1.16
CA ASP A 145 5.95 -13.11 2.54
C ASP A 145 7.29 -13.13 3.30
N ILE A 146 8.42 -12.95 2.58
CA ILE A 146 9.78 -12.93 3.17
C ILE A 146 10.12 -11.49 3.55
N VAL A 147 10.03 -11.18 4.84
CA VAL A 147 10.44 -9.88 5.37
C VAL A 147 11.93 -9.92 5.72
N THR A 148 12.73 -9.07 5.08
CA THR A 148 14.16 -8.92 5.41
C THR A 148 14.56 -7.45 5.51
N ARG A 149 15.50 -7.16 6.43
CA ARG A 149 16.14 -5.85 6.58
C ARG A 149 17.61 -5.87 6.18
N SER A 150 18.13 -7.04 5.81
CA SER A 150 19.53 -7.24 5.46
C SER A 150 19.74 -7.00 3.95
N GLU A 151 20.72 -6.17 3.62
CA GLU A 151 21.14 -5.89 2.24
C GLU A 151 21.64 -7.16 1.53
N ALA A 152 22.39 -8.01 2.24
CA ALA A 152 22.84 -9.31 1.75
C ALA A 152 21.64 -10.20 1.36
N MET A 153 20.60 -10.23 2.19
CA MET A 153 19.39 -10.99 1.94
C MET A 153 18.57 -10.43 0.77
N ALA A 154 18.56 -9.12 0.57
CA ALA A 154 17.95 -8.51 -0.60
C ALA A 154 18.59 -8.98 -1.92
N GLY A 155 19.91 -9.19 -1.92
CA GLY A 155 20.64 -9.80 -3.04
C GLY A 155 20.20 -11.23 -3.33
N VAL A 156 20.09 -12.05 -2.27
CA VAL A 156 19.62 -13.45 -2.37
C VAL A 156 18.19 -13.51 -2.87
N LEU A 157 17.30 -12.63 -2.39
CA LEU A 157 15.91 -12.52 -2.86
C LEU A 157 15.82 -12.22 -4.34
N ARG A 158 16.60 -11.24 -4.84
CA ARG A 158 16.62 -10.92 -6.28
C ARG A 158 17.08 -12.11 -7.13
N THR A 159 18.07 -12.86 -6.67
CA THR A 159 18.56 -14.07 -7.36
C THR A 159 17.48 -15.16 -7.37
N ALA A 160 16.84 -15.39 -6.25
CA ALA A 160 15.75 -16.37 -6.12
C ALA A 160 14.53 -16.02 -6.97
N GLN A 161 14.16 -14.73 -7.06
CA GLN A 161 13.08 -14.25 -7.92
C GLN A 161 13.36 -14.53 -9.41
N LYS A 162 14.60 -14.30 -9.87
CA LYS A 162 15.01 -14.64 -11.25
C LYS A 162 14.95 -16.16 -11.49
N ALA A 163 15.37 -16.95 -10.51
CA ALA A 163 15.35 -18.41 -10.60
C ALA A 163 13.94 -18.98 -10.64
N ALA A 164 12.98 -18.37 -9.93
CA ALA A 164 11.58 -18.81 -9.90
C ALA A 164 10.90 -18.73 -11.28
N GLY A 165 11.32 -17.80 -12.15
CA GLY A 165 10.86 -17.70 -13.54
C GLY A 165 11.55 -18.65 -14.51
N SER A 166 12.37 -19.60 -14.05
CA SER A 166 13.10 -20.55 -14.88
C SER A 166 12.82 -21.99 -14.49
N THR A 167 13.17 -22.93 -15.38
CA THR A 167 13.03 -24.38 -15.16
C THR A 167 14.31 -25.03 -14.63
N ILE A 168 15.35 -24.23 -14.32
CA ILE A 168 16.63 -24.75 -13.84
C ILE A 168 16.50 -25.29 -12.40
N PRO A 169 17.27 -26.35 -12.04
CA PRO A 169 17.37 -26.80 -10.65
C PRO A 169 17.98 -25.70 -9.77
N VAL A 170 17.37 -25.48 -8.59
CA VAL A 170 17.84 -24.50 -7.61
C VAL A 170 18.29 -25.22 -6.35
N LEU A 171 19.54 -25.01 -5.94
CA LEU A 171 20.08 -25.48 -4.66
C LEU A 171 20.05 -24.30 -3.66
N VAL A 172 19.46 -24.53 -2.48
CA VAL A 172 19.41 -23.56 -1.38
C VAL A 172 20.31 -24.04 -0.27
N GLU A 173 21.43 -23.36 -0.04
CA GLU A 173 22.42 -23.68 0.97
C GLU A 173 22.39 -22.68 2.14
N GLY A 174 22.75 -23.12 3.32
CA GLY A 174 22.85 -22.30 4.52
C GLY A 174 22.83 -23.13 5.80
N GLU A 175 23.07 -22.50 6.94
CA GLU A 175 23.05 -23.13 8.25
C GLU A 175 21.68 -23.70 8.63
N SER A 176 21.64 -24.59 9.62
CA SER A 176 20.36 -25.12 10.11
C SER A 176 19.53 -24.02 10.78
N GLY A 177 18.22 -23.99 10.50
CA GLY A 177 17.30 -23.01 11.12
C GLY A 177 17.24 -21.63 10.43
N VAL A 178 18.05 -21.32 9.42
CA VAL A 178 18.08 -20.01 8.75
C VAL A 178 16.89 -19.76 7.78
N GLY A 179 15.95 -20.69 7.66
CA GLY A 179 14.74 -20.50 6.83
C GLY A 179 14.86 -21.00 5.39
N LYS A 180 15.75 -21.96 5.08
CA LYS A 180 15.90 -22.55 3.73
C LYS A 180 14.57 -23.07 3.14
N GLU A 181 13.77 -23.73 3.97
CA GLU A 181 12.46 -24.25 3.54
C GLU A 181 11.50 -23.14 3.12
N LEU A 182 11.53 -22.01 3.86
CA LEU A 182 10.74 -20.82 3.54
C LEU A 182 11.10 -20.27 2.15
N PHE A 183 12.40 -20.23 1.85
CA PHE A 183 12.90 -19.84 0.53
C PHE A 183 12.50 -20.80 -0.58
N ALA A 184 12.64 -22.10 -0.36
CA ALA A 184 12.25 -23.11 -1.33
C ALA A 184 10.75 -23.04 -1.65
N ARG A 185 9.90 -22.88 -0.62
CA ARG A 185 8.45 -22.68 -0.79
C ARG A 185 8.13 -21.38 -1.52
N ALA A 186 8.86 -20.28 -1.25
CA ALA A 186 8.66 -19.01 -1.93
C ALA A 186 9.05 -19.07 -3.41
N ILE A 187 10.15 -19.75 -3.74
CA ILE A 187 10.54 -20.02 -5.13
C ILE A 187 9.44 -20.81 -5.85
N HIS A 188 8.98 -21.90 -5.24
CA HIS A 188 7.89 -22.72 -5.80
C HIS A 188 6.59 -21.92 -5.97
N GLY A 189 6.15 -21.20 -4.94
CA GLY A 189 4.90 -20.43 -4.94
C GLY A 189 4.89 -19.22 -5.89
N SER A 190 6.08 -18.75 -6.29
CA SER A 190 6.26 -17.65 -7.26
C SER A 190 6.58 -18.13 -8.68
N GLY A 191 6.84 -19.43 -8.86
CA GLY A 191 7.23 -20.01 -10.14
C GLY A 191 6.03 -20.50 -10.99
N GLU A 192 6.32 -20.97 -12.20
CA GLU A 192 5.32 -21.53 -13.12
C GLU A 192 4.62 -22.78 -12.57
N ARG A 193 5.28 -23.49 -11.65
CA ARG A 193 4.76 -24.71 -11.01
C ARG A 193 3.95 -24.45 -9.73
N LYS A 194 3.59 -23.21 -9.44
CA LYS A 194 2.85 -22.80 -8.22
C LYS A 194 1.54 -23.52 -7.99
N SER A 195 0.94 -24.07 -9.05
CA SER A 195 -0.30 -24.88 -8.97
C SER A 195 -0.06 -26.35 -8.65
N LYS A 196 1.19 -26.82 -8.64
CA LYS A 196 1.57 -28.19 -8.31
C LYS A 196 1.85 -28.33 -6.81
N PRO A 197 1.69 -29.51 -6.21
CA PRO A 197 2.06 -29.71 -4.81
C PRO A 197 3.58 -29.51 -4.62
N PHE A 198 3.95 -28.87 -3.51
CA PHE A 198 5.33 -28.80 -3.04
C PHE A 198 5.63 -30.10 -2.27
N VAL A 199 6.57 -30.90 -2.74
CA VAL A 199 6.96 -32.20 -2.18
C VAL A 199 8.37 -32.12 -1.63
#